data_d9ddd08c242d44d52505b34ea2b398d4
#
_entry.id   d9ddd08c242d44d52505b34ea2b398d4
#
_cell.length_a   1.000
_cell.length_b   1.000
_cell.length_c   1.000
_cell.angle_alpha   90.00
_cell.angle_beta   90.00
_cell.angle_gamma   90.00
#
_symmetry.space_group_name_H-M   'P 1'
#
loop_
_entity.id
_entity.type
_entity.pdbx_description
1 polymer ?
#
loop_
_entity_poly.entity_id
_entity_poly.type
_entity_poly.pdbx_seq_one_letter_code
_entity_poly.pdbx_strand_id
1 'polypeptide(L)'
;MIIKKIAVGNSTEAFVEDGFTDGLNIISSDDNNKGKTIAMQSMMYAIGNEPTFPTTFDYKKYYYYIEFEENNKFYRVCRYGENFALIEGKTLLLFDSVSELKRYWTKHIFKLPEIVKNQISKIVDPVLFFQLFFVGQDKKDTSNISHSGLYNKKDFEEMIYSILDLSGYKLDIEEIEQIKAQLTDLKDEKKLLLKQHKILSSKKAPVQYLSAVSDRSAFENKVEQMDKINAKITELRKARNLAANRKSKWENTIKELKSLNRNIDVGELKCMDCHSKNIAYATSTKRTAYVFDVSTVEMRNDIINSIYEKIESYDEEIEKYDIAISNEQEKLRLMMNDEEITLEALIELKEQIFSASDAELRILEIEQEIKELQSKLSVSETSSEQTKNKREAVINVILKEMNTLYKAIDPNGNLVFEGLFTKKDEVFSGSEATIFHVVKMFALQKVLGHNWPIIIDSFRAEDLSTGKEKKVIEKYKELDNQIIFTTTLKDEEMGKYDNRPEINHIDYKGHAPSKMLSPEYCEQFKQLVADFAFDIK
;
A
#
# COMPACT_ATOMS: atom_id res chain seq x y z
N MET A 1 -10.82 -14.92 -5.41
CA MET A 1 -11.11 -14.45 -4.01
C MET A 1 -12.57 -14.09 -3.92
N ILE A 2 -13.29 -14.61 -2.93
CA ILE A 2 -14.72 -14.35 -2.71
C ILE A 2 -14.89 -13.84 -1.28
N ILE A 3 -15.37 -12.63 -1.10
CA ILE A 3 -15.61 -12.03 0.21
C ILE A 3 -16.92 -12.57 0.76
N LYS A 4 -16.90 -13.09 1.98
CA LYS A 4 -18.07 -13.69 2.63
C LYS A 4 -18.64 -12.79 3.73
N LYS A 5 -17.75 -12.13 4.49
CA LYS A 5 -18.17 -11.31 5.64
C LYS A 5 -17.20 -10.18 5.90
N ILE A 6 -17.72 -9.06 6.32
CA ILE A 6 -16.94 -7.93 6.84
C ILE A 6 -17.50 -7.47 8.18
N ALA A 7 -16.63 -6.92 9.01
CA ALA A 7 -17.08 -6.24 10.21
C ALA A 7 -16.11 -5.11 10.57
N VAL A 8 -16.64 -4.11 11.25
CA VAL A 8 -15.87 -3.02 11.84
C VAL A 8 -16.47 -2.69 13.20
N GLY A 9 -15.64 -2.52 14.21
CA GLY A 9 -16.16 -2.23 15.55
C GLY A 9 -15.11 -2.16 16.63
N ASN A 10 -15.59 -1.85 17.82
CA ASN A 10 -14.84 -1.85 19.08
C ASN A 10 -15.70 -2.46 20.21
N SER A 11 -15.34 -2.21 21.47
CA SER A 11 -16.09 -2.75 22.61
C SER A 11 -17.52 -2.17 22.77
N THR A 12 -17.83 -1.01 22.17
CA THR A 12 -19.05 -0.22 22.41
C THR A 12 -20.00 -0.17 21.22
N GLU A 13 -19.49 -0.25 20.03
CA GLU A 13 -20.28 -0.17 18.79
C GLU A 13 -19.60 -0.96 17.67
N ALA A 14 -20.40 -1.58 16.82
CA ALA A 14 -19.91 -2.38 15.71
C ALA A 14 -20.88 -2.36 14.53
N PHE A 15 -20.40 -2.86 13.41
CA PHE A 15 -21.20 -3.19 12.23
C PHE A 15 -20.71 -4.52 11.67
N VAL A 16 -21.62 -5.34 11.21
CA VAL A 16 -21.35 -6.64 10.59
C VAL A 16 -22.19 -6.77 9.33
N GLU A 17 -21.55 -7.14 8.23
CA GLU A 17 -22.23 -7.50 6.98
C GLU A 17 -21.80 -8.89 6.55
N ASP A 18 -22.74 -9.80 6.45
CA ASP A 18 -22.52 -11.20 6.07
C ASP A 18 -23.46 -11.71 4.96
N GLY A 19 -24.17 -10.77 4.32
CA GLY A 19 -25.11 -11.06 3.25
C GLY A 19 -24.47 -11.22 1.86
N PHE A 20 -23.16 -11.27 1.72
CA PHE A 20 -22.50 -11.39 0.41
C PHE A 20 -22.67 -12.78 -0.21
N THR A 21 -22.97 -12.80 -1.51
CA THR A 21 -22.95 -14.01 -2.35
C THR A 21 -21.79 -13.96 -3.34
N ASP A 22 -21.51 -15.07 -3.98
CA ASP A 22 -20.39 -15.22 -4.93
C ASP A 22 -20.61 -14.47 -6.25
N GLY A 23 -21.86 -14.08 -6.55
CA GLY A 23 -22.26 -13.37 -7.77
C GLY A 23 -22.32 -11.85 -7.62
N LEU A 24 -23.35 -11.28 -8.26
CA LEU A 24 -23.58 -9.84 -8.26
C LEU A 24 -24.32 -9.39 -6.99
N ASN A 25 -23.63 -8.61 -6.17
CA ASN A 25 -24.16 -7.99 -4.96
C ASN A 25 -24.36 -6.49 -5.20
N ILE A 26 -25.52 -5.97 -4.84
CA ILE A 26 -25.81 -4.53 -4.87
C ILE A 26 -26.23 -4.08 -3.48
N ILE A 27 -25.39 -3.26 -2.85
CA ILE A 27 -25.71 -2.60 -1.59
C ILE A 27 -26.37 -1.28 -1.90
N SER A 28 -27.61 -1.11 -1.49
CA SER A 28 -28.33 0.13 -1.68
C SER A 28 -28.79 0.78 -0.36
N SER A 29 -29.12 2.04 -0.43
CA SER A 29 -29.81 2.77 0.63
C SER A 29 -30.63 3.91 0.05
N ASP A 30 -31.52 4.46 0.87
CA ASP A 30 -32.33 5.64 0.56
C ASP A 30 -31.59 6.97 0.73
N ASP A 31 -30.42 6.96 1.44
CA ASP A 31 -29.64 8.16 1.72
C ASP A 31 -28.13 7.88 1.53
N ASN A 32 -27.37 8.94 1.25
CA ASN A 32 -25.91 8.85 1.08
C ASN A 32 -25.16 8.50 2.38
N ASN A 33 -25.70 8.85 3.53
CA ASN A 33 -25.01 8.73 4.85
C ASN A 33 -25.32 7.42 5.58
N LYS A 34 -25.67 6.35 4.89
CA LYS A 34 -26.02 5.05 5.51
C LYS A 34 -24.84 4.08 5.67
N GLY A 35 -23.61 4.54 5.49
CA GLY A 35 -22.39 3.78 5.79
C GLY A 35 -21.85 2.91 4.67
N LYS A 36 -22.44 2.89 3.47
CA LYS A 36 -21.96 2.10 2.32
C LYS A 36 -20.47 2.27 2.05
N THR A 37 -20.02 3.51 1.93
CA THR A 37 -18.59 3.84 1.70
C THR A 37 -17.71 3.37 2.84
N ILE A 38 -18.15 3.50 4.10
CA ILE A 38 -17.40 3.01 5.25
C ILE A 38 -17.26 1.49 5.18
N ALA A 39 -18.33 0.77 4.82
CA ALA A 39 -18.29 -0.68 4.65
C ALA A 39 -17.27 -1.10 3.56
N MET A 40 -17.29 -0.47 2.39
CA MET A 40 -16.35 -0.74 1.29
C MET A 40 -14.91 -0.41 1.68
N GLN A 41 -14.67 0.74 2.30
CA GLN A 41 -13.34 1.12 2.75
C GLN A 41 -12.84 0.21 3.88
N SER A 42 -13.71 -0.20 4.81
CA SER A 42 -13.37 -1.15 5.89
C SER A 42 -12.92 -2.50 5.34
N MET A 43 -13.61 -3.01 4.33
CA MET A 43 -13.25 -4.23 3.61
C MET A 43 -11.83 -4.17 3.05
N MET A 44 -11.52 -3.10 2.32
CA MET A 44 -10.22 -2.92 1.69
C MET A 44 -9.12 -2.60 2.70
N TYR A 45 -9.43 -1.82 3.72
CA TYR A 45 -8.50 -1.49 4.80
C TYR A 45 -8.10 -2.73 5.60
N ALA A 46 -9.03 -3.63 5.86
CA ALA A 46 -8.75 -4.87 6.58
C ALA A 46 -7.67 -5.74 5.91
N ILE A 47 -7.56 -5.68 4.59
CA ILE A 47 -6.59 -6.46 3.80
C ILE A 47 -5.38 -5.65 3.32
N GLY A 48 -5.14 -4.47 3.90
CA GLY A 48 -3.89 -3.74 3.70
C GLY A 48 -3.96 -2.50 2.84
N ASN A 49 -5.16 -2.03 2.41
CA ASN A 49 -5.28 -0.75 1.72
C ASN A 49 -4.94 0.42 2.65
N GLU A 50 -4.55 1.55 2.05
CA GLU A 50 -4.40 2.80 2.78
C GLU A 50 -5.76 3.35 3.23
N PRO A 51 -5.82 4.01 4.40
CA PRO A 51 -7.09 4.51 4.92
C PRO A 51 -7.65 5.65 4.07
N THR A 52 -8.88 5.49 3.59
CA THR A 52 -9.62 6.49 2.80
C THR A 52 -11.02 6.65 3.38
N PHE A 53 -11.09 6.92 4.66
CA PHE A 53 -12.36 7.09 5.36
C PHE A 53 -12.82 8.55 5.35
N PRO A 54 -14.13 8.82 5.44
CA PRO A 54 -14.64 10.17 5.67
C PRO A 54 -13.99 10.81 6.89
N THR A 55 -13.73 12.12 6.84
CA THR A 55 -13.03 12.85 7.92
C THR A 55 -13.75 12.80 9.26
N THR A 56 -15.07 12.55 9.25
CA THR A 56 -15.91 12.41 10.44
C THR A 56 -15.82 11.02 11.08
N PHE A 57 -15.21 10.06 10.39
CA PHE A 57 -15.06 8.69 10.89
C PHE A 57 -13.65 8.46 11.41
N ASP A 58 -13.50 8.39 12.73
CA ASP A 58 -12.21 8.14 13.39
C ASP A 58 -11.81 6.65 13.28
N TYR A 59 -11.33 6.28 12.11
CA TYR A 59 -11.01 4.90 11.75
C TYR A 59 -9.98 4.24 12.69
N LYS A 60 -9.17 5.00 13.41
CA LYS A 60 -8.12 4.48 14.30
C LYS A 60 -8.65 3.81 15.56
N LYS A 61 -9.92 4.04 15.88
CA LYS A 61 -10.57 3.49 17.08
C LYS A 61 -11.14 2.09 16.89
N TYR A 62 -11.15 1.56 15.67
CA TYR A 62 -11.89 0.34 15.35
C TYR A 62 -10.96 -0.76 14.87
N TYR A 63 -11.41 -1.98 15.10
CA TYR A 63 -10.89 -3.20 14.50
C TYR A 63 -11.66 -3.45 13.19
N TYR A 64 -10.96 -3.94 12.18
CA TYR A 64 -11.51 -4.23 10.85
C TYR A 64 -11.34 -5.70 10.53
N TYR A 65 -12.44 -6.37 10.34
CA TYR A 65 -12.49 -7.80 10.07
C TYR A 65 -12.99 -8.06 8.66
N ILE A 66 -12.37 -9.05 8.01
CA ILE A 66 -12.84 -9.60 6.74
C ILE A 66 -12.66 -11.12 6.73
N GLU A 67 -13.65 -11.79 6.19
CA GLU A 67 -13.61 -13.22 5.88
C GLU A 67 -13.76 -13.40 4.37
N PHE A 68 -12.86 -14.16 3.77
CA PHE A 68 -12.90 -14.45 2.34
C PHE A 68 -12.45 -15.89 2.07
N GLU A 69 -12.88 -16.38 0.93
CA GLU A 69 -12.50 -17.67 0.38
C GLU A 69 -11.55 -17.49 -0.82
N GLU A 70 -10.44 -18.20 -0.83
CA GLU A 70 -9.50 -18.24 -1.94
C GLU A 70 -9.01 -19.69 -2.11
N ASN A 71 -9.07 -20.22 -3.34
CA ASN A 71 -8.65 -21.58 -3.66
C ASN A 71 -9.30 -22.67 -2.74
N ASN A 72 -10.60 -22.52 -2.44
CA ASN A 72 -11.38 -23.38 -1.54
C ASN A 72 -10.87 -23.39 -0.08
N LYS A 73 -10.15 -22.38 0.34
CA LYS A 73 -9.73 -22.16 1.72
C LYS A 73 -10.34 -20.87 2.26
N PHE A 74 -10.71 -20.91 3.53
CA PHE A 74 -11.23 -19.74 4.23
C PHE A 74 -10.13 -19.03 5.00
N TYR A 75 -10.08 -17.72 4.83
CA TYR A 75 -9.17 -16.83 5.50
C TYR A 75 -9.96 -15.78 6.26
N ARG A 76 -9.54 -15.53 7.49
CA ARG A 76 -10.10 -14.46 8.32
C ARG A 76 -8.97 -13.50 8.67
N VAL A 77 -9.14 -12.23 8.37
CA VAL A 77 -8.15 -11.19 8.67
C VAL A 77 -8.77 -10.15 9.58
N CYS A 78 -8.05 -9.76 10.61
CA CYS A 78 -8.41 -8.66 11.48
C CYS A 78 -7.27 -7.65 11.55
N ARG A 79 -7.55 -6.38 11.26
CA ARG A 79 -6.59 -5.29 11.32
C ARG A 79 -6.93 -4.32 12.45
N TYR A 80 -5.90 -3.90 13.19
CA TYR A 80 -5.98 -2.76 14.11
C TYR A 80 -4.73 -1.87 13.94
N GLY A 81 -4.94 -0.65 13.46
CA GLY A 81 -3.83 0.24 13.11
C GLY A 81 -2.94 -0.38 12.01
N GLU A 82 -1.67 -0.59 12.34
CA GLU A 82 -0.69 -1.19 11.43
C GLU A 82 -0.54 -2.72 11.61
N ASN A 83 -1.21 -3.29 12.62
CA ASN A 83 -1.08 -4.72 12.95
C ASN A 83 -2.19 -5.52 12.28
N PHE A 84 -1.83 -6.71 11.81
CA PHE A 84 -2.75 -7.67 11.21
C PHE A 84 -2.67 -9.00 11.93
N ALA A 85 -3.82 -9.62 12.11
CA ALA A 85 -3.93 -11.00 12.50
C ALA A 85 -4.68 -11.75 11.40
N LEU A 86 -4.14 -12.88 10.96
CA LEU A 86 -4.74 -13.73 9.94
C LEU A 86 -4.94 -15.13 10.51
N ILE A 87 -6.10 -15.71 10.28
CA ILE A 87 -6.40 -17.10 10.63
C ILE A 87 -6.62 -17.90 9.35
N GLU A 88 -5.78 -18.93 9.17
CA GLU A 88 -5.94 -19.97 8.16
C GLU A 88 -6.24 -21.30 8.88
N GLY A 89 -7.47 -21.78 8.75
CA GLY A 89 -7.92 -22.98 9.44
C GLY A 89 -7.87 -22.82 10.97
N LYS A 90 -6.86 -23.45 11.63
CA LYS A 90 -6.61 -23.33 13.07
C LYS A 90 -5.38 -22.52 13.43
N THR A 91 -4.66 -22.02 12.44
CA THR A 91 -3.40 -21.31 12.65
C THR A 91 -3.66 -19.81 12.70
N LEU A 92 -3.22 -19.17 13.78
CA LEU A 92 -3.21 -17.72 13.95
C LEU A 92 -1.82 -17.18 13.61
N LEU A 93 -1.77 -16.20 12.72
CA LEU A 93 -0.56 -15.53 12.27
C LEU A 93 -0.69 -14.03 12.55
N LEU A 94 0.38 -13.42 13.02
CA LEU A 94 0.44 -12.00 13.35
C LEU A 94 1.47 -11.29 12.47
N PHE A 95 1.11 -10.12 11.97
CA PHE A 95 1.98 -9.30 11.13
C PHE A 95 1.99 -7.86 11.67
N ASP A 96 3.17 -7.28 11.76
CA ASP A 96 3.38 -5.93 12.28
C ASP A 96 3.22 -4.84 11.20
N SER A 97 3.05 -5.24 9.93
CA SER A 97 2.97 -4.31 8.81
C SER A 97 2.29 -4.92 7.58
N VAL A 98 1.85 -4.05 6.67
CA VAL A 98 1.38 -4.42 5.33
C VAL A 98 2.46 -5.19 4.55
N SER A 99 3.73 -4.81 4.72
CA SER A 99 4.85 -5.46 4.03
C SER A 99 5.03 -6.92 4.44
N GLU A 100 4.82 -7.25 5.70
CA GLU A 100 4.84 -8.65 6.15
C GLU A 100 3.62 -9.43 5.65
N LEU A 101 2.44 -8.83 5.75
CA LEU A 101 1.20 -9.43 5.28
C LEU A 101 1.28 -9.79 3.77
N LYS A 102 1.72 -8.85 2.91
CA LYS A 102 1.80 -9.08 1.46
C LYS A 102 2.80 -10.18 1.08
N ARG A 103 3.89 -10.35 1.85
CA ARG A 103 4.85 -11.44 1.66
C ARG A 103 4.24 -12.80 1.98
N TYR A 104 3.55 -12.88 3.12
CA TYR A 104 2.80 -14.08 3.45
C TYR A 104 1.76 -14.39 2.40
N TRP A 105 1.03 -13.37 1.94
CA TRP A 105 0.01 -13.49 0.91
C TRP A 105 0.56 -14.07 -0.38
N THR A 106 1.69 -13.50 -0.85
CA THR A 106 2.36 -13.97 -2.07
C THR A 106 2.81 -15.42 -2.01
N LYS A 107 3.23 -15.90 -0.83
CA LYS A 107 3.71 -17.27 -0.64
C LYS A 107 2.60 -18.31 -0.44
N HIS A 108 1.52 -17.93 0.24
CA HIS A 108 0.58 -18.89 0.80
C HIS A 108 -0.85 -18.74 0.30
N ILE A 109 -1.26 -17.57 -0.18
CA ILE A 109 -2.64 -17.32 -0.60
C ILE A 109 -2.71 -17.19 -2.13
N PHE A 110 -2.11 -16.17 -2.70
CA PHE A 110 -1.90 -16.02 -4.14
C PHE A 110 -0.72 -15.12 -4.45
N LYS A 111 -0.04 -15.36 -5.56
CA LYS A 111 1.15 -14.60 -5.96
C LYS A 111 0.76 -13.17 -6.34
N LEU A 112 1.20 -12.21 -5.54
CA LEU A 112 1.11 -10.80 -5.89
C LEU A 112 2.10 -10.46 -7.01
N PRO A 113 1.78 -9.52 -7.91
CA PRO A 113 2.69 -9.08 -8.95
C PRO A 113 3.92 -8.38 -8.36
N GLU A 114 5.03 -8.46 -9.06
CA GLU A 114 6.27 -7.77 -8.72
C GLU A 114 6.57 -6.71 -9.79
N ILE A 115 7.01 -5.53 -9.35
CA ILE A 115 7.48 -4.47 -10.22
C ILE A 115 8.87 -4.03 -9.82
N VAL A 116 9.62 -3.50 -10.79
CA VAL A 116 10.91 -2.88 -10.50
C VAL A 116 10.70 -1.42 -10.18
N LYS A 117 11.02 -1.05 -8.94
CA LYS A 117 10.97 0.34 -8.48
C LYS A 117 12.29 0.70 -7.82
N ASN A 118 12.85 1.85 -8.23
CA ASN A 118 14.19 2.25 -7.81
C ASN A 118 15.22 1.11 -8.00
N GLN A 119 15.03 0.34 -9.09
CA GLN A 119 15.88 -0.75 -9.54
C GLN A 119 15.92 -2.00 -8.64
N ILE A 120 14.98 -2.09 -7.74
CA ILE A 120 14.77 -3.26 -6.89
C ILE A 120 13.43 -3.89 -7.28
N SER A 121 13.42 -5.22 -7.49
CA SER A 121 12.16 -5.95 -7.62
C SER A 121 11.42 -5.92 -6.30
N LYS A 122 10.17 -5.50 -6.32
CA LYS A 122 9.30 -5.38 -5.14
C LYS A 122 7.95 -6.00 -5.41
N ILE A 123 7.47 -6.75 -4.43
CA ILE A 123 6.07 -7.17 -4.41
C ILE A 123 5.21 -5.92 -4.31
N VAL A 124 4.24 -5.80 -5.21
CA VAL A 124 3.32 -4.66 -5.26
C VAL A 124 2.55 -4.54 -3.93
N ASP A 125 2.41 -3.32 -3.44
CA ASP A 125 1.59 -3.06 -2.26
C ASP A 125 0.09 -3.18 -2.58
N PRO A 126 -0.72 -3.59 -1.60
CA PRO A 126 -2.18 -3.65 -1.74
C PRO A 126 -2.80 -2.37 -2.31
N VAL A 127 -2.28 -1.20 -1.94
CA VAL A 127 -2.77 0.10 -2.41
C VAL A 127 -2.69 0.28 -3.94
N LEU A 128 -1.70 -0.31 -4.61
CA LEU A 128 -1.63 -0.31 -6.07
C LEU A 128 -2.40 -1.49 -6.65
N PHE A 129 -2.24 -2.67 -6.05
CA PHE A 129 -2.85 -3.91 -6.51
C PHE A 129 -4.38 -3.83 -6.55
N PHE A 130 -5.00 -3.26 -5.51
CA PHE A 130 -6.45 -3.16 -5.45
C PHE A 130 -7.05 -2.25 -6.52
N GLN A 131 -6.28 -1.35 -7.12
CA GLN A 131 -6.75 -0.53 -8.23
C GLN A 131 -7.08 -1.33 -9.51
N LEU A 132 -6.78 -2.62 -9.54
CA LEU A 132 -7.23 -3.53 -10.60
C LEU A 132 -8.71 -3.89 -10.48
N PHE A 133 -9.29 -3.82 -9.29
CA PHE A 133 -10.63 -4.35 -9.03
C PHE A 133 -11.45 -3.54 -8.00
N PHE A 134 -10.89 -2.48 -7.41
CA PHE A 134 -11.57 -1.61 -6.46
C PHE A 134 -11.56 -0.15 -6.91
N VAL A 135 -12.73 0.48 -6.91
CA VAL A 135 -12.93 1.92 -7.13
C VAL A 135 -13.72 2.49 -5.97
N GLY A 136 -13.09 3.32 -5.13
CA GLY A 136 -13.74 4.03 -4.03
C GLY A 136 -14.48 5.28 -4.49
N GLN A 137 -15.46 5.73 -3.73
CA GLN A 137 -16.26 6.92 -4.04
C GLN A 137 -15.42 8.20 -4.12
N ASP A 138 -14.47 8.35 -3.19
CA ASP A 138 -13.71 9.61 -3.04
C ASP A 138 -12.52 9.73 -3.99
N LYS A 139 -12.26 8.70 -4.82
CA LYS A 139 -11.08 8.65 -5.69
C LYS A 139 -11.43 8.27 -7.12
N LYS A 140 -12.32 9.04 -7.70
CA LYS A 140 -12.74 8.90 -9.11
C LYS A 140 -11.90 9.75 -10.06
N ASP A 141 -10.69 10.18 -9.67
CA ASP A 141 -9.76 10.81 -10.59
C ASP A 141 -9.37 9.80 -11.67
N THR A 142 -9.81 10.09 -12.89
CA THR A 142 -9.52 9.26 -14.07
C THR A 142 -8.12 9.52 -14.62
N SER A 143 -7.51 10.65 -14.23
CA SER A 143 -6.22 11.10 -14.77
C SER A 143 -5.02 10.51 -14.03
N ASN A 144 -5.20 9.88 -12.87
CA ASN A 144 -4.09 9.36 -12.07
C ASN A 144 -4.49 8.10 -11.29
N ILE A 145 -3.48 7.44 -10.72
CA ILE A 145 -3.69 6.38 -9.74
C ILE A 145 -4.10 6.98 -8.38
N SER A 146 -4.81 6.18 -7.61
CA SER A 146 -5.06 6.52 -6.20
C SER A 146 -3.74 6.47 -5.43
N HIS A 147 -3.56 7.34 -4.41
CA HIS A 147 -2.33 7.39 -3.60
C HIS A 147 -1.04 7.57 -4.43
N SER A 148 -1.02 8.55 -5.31
CA SER A 148 0.09 8.84 -6.25
C SER A 148 1.44 9.20 -5.58
N GLY A 149 1.53 9.19 -4.24
CA GLY A 149 2.78 9.49 -3.54
C GLY A 149 3.82 8.39 -3.56
N LEU A 150 3.37 7.11 -3.61
CA LEU A 150 4.26 5.94 -3.62
C LEU A 150 4.45 5.36 -5.01
N TYR A 151 3.40 5.36 -5.82
CA TYR A 151 3.34 4.75 -7.15
C TYR A 151 2.93 5.77 -8.20
N ASN A 152 3.17 5.46 -9.46
CA ASN A 152 2.76 6.27 -10.61
C ASN A 152 2.06 5.40 -11.67
N LYS A 153 1.58 6.02 -12.75
CA LYS A 153 0.87 5.33 -13.83
C LYS A 153 1.70 4.22 -14.48
N LYS A 154 3.03 4.43 -14.60
CA LYS A 154 3.93 3.41 -15.16
C LYS A 154 4.04 2.20 -14.25
N ASP A 155 4.07 2.40 -12.91
CA ASP A 155 4.07 1.30 -11.95
C ASP A 155 2.80 0.45 -12.09
N PHE A 156 1.65 1.08 -12.39
CA PHE A 156 0.40 0.37 -12.66
C PHE A 156 0.47 -0.47 -13.95
N GLU A 157 1.06 0.08 -15.01
CA GLU A 157 1.28 -0.66 -16.26
C GLU A 157 2.28 -1.81 -16.07
N GLU A 158 3.39 -1.58 -15.36
CA GLU A 158 4.36 -2.63 -15.02
C GLU A 158 3.72 -3.75 -14.19
N MET A 159 2.80 -3.41 -13.29
CA MET A 159 2.02 -4.40 -12.54
C MET A 159 1.16 -5.27 -13.48
N ILE A 160 0.49 -4.67 -14.46
CA ILE A 160 -0.28 -5.41 -15.48
C ILE A 160 0.65 -6.35 -16.25
N TYR A 161 1.83 -5.88 -16.68
CA TYR A 161 2.80 -6.69 -17.38
C TYR A 161 3.33 -7.85 -16.52
N SER A 162 3.53 -7.59 -15.23
CA SER A 162 3.94 -8.64 -14.28
C SER A 162 2.90 -9.73 -14.12
N ILE A 163 1.61 -9.39 -14.06
CA ILE A 163 0.51 -10.37 -13.98
C ILE A 163 0.49 -11.28 -15.21
N LEU A 164 0.86 -10.78 -16.37
CA LEU A 164 0.88 -11.50 -17.64
C LEU A 164 2.24 -12.14 -17.97
N ASP A 165 3.15 -12.22 -16.99
CA ASP A 165 4.53 -12.71 -17.17
C ASP A 165 5.33 -12.00 -18.29
N LEU A 166 5.00 -10.73 -18.53
CA LEU A 166 5.69 -9.85 -19.47
C LEU A 166 6.70 -8.91 -18.80
N SER A 167 7.03 -9.14 -17.53
CA SER A 167 8.07 -8.42 -16.81
C SER A 167 9.45 -8.75 -17.39
N GLY A 168 10.15 -7.73 -17.86
CA GLY A 168 11.41 -7.86 -18.63
C GLY A 168 12.69 -8.11 -17.82
N TYR A 169 12.61 -8.58 -16.55
CA TYR A 169 13.79 -8.61 -15.68
C TYR A 169 14.08 -9.99 -15.12
N LYS A 170 15.26 -10.53 -15.51
CA LYS A 170 15.93 -11.60 -14.76
C LYS A 170 17.37 -11.15 -14.53
N LEU A 171 17.73 -10.83 -13.30
CA LEU A 171 19.10 -10.64 -12.87
C LEU A 171 19.57 -11.85 -12.06
N ASP A 172 20.86 -12.15 -12.16
CA ASP A 172 21.52 -13.22 -11.39
C ASP A 172 21.60 -12.81 -9.91
N ILE A 173 21.25 -13.73 -9.00
CA ILE A 173 21.08 -13.45 -7.57
C ILE A 173 22.38 -13.01 -6.91
N GLU A 174 23.54 -13.52 -7.36
CA GLU A 174 24.85 -13.18 -6.79
C GLU A 174 25.31 -11.76 -7.14
N GLU A 175 25.07 -11.28 -8.35
CA GLU A 175 25.39 -9.92 -8.76
C GLU A 175 24.52 -8.89 -8.03
N ILE A 176 23.25 -9.22 -7.78
CA ILE A 176 22.34 -8.37 -7.01
C ILE A 176 22.82 -8.20 -5.56
N GLU A 177 23.30 -9.26 -4.92
CA GLU A 177 23.81 -9.19 -3.55
C GLU A 177 25.06 -8.33 -3.42
N GLN A 178 25.99 -8.41 -4.39
CA GLN A 178 27.21 -7.59 -4.40
C GLN A 178 26.91 -6.11 -4.58
N ILE A 179 26.03 -5.78 -5.51
CA ILE A 179 25.62 -4.37 -5.75
C ILE A 179 24.81 -3.82 -4.57
N LYS A 180 23.95 -4.64 -3.93
CA LYS A 180 23.25 -4.26 -2.68
C LYS A 180 24.20 -3.97 -1.52
N ALA A 181 25.28 -4.75 -1.38
CA ALA A 181 26.29 -4.50 -0.35
C ALA A 181 27.01 -3.16 -0.60
N GLN A 182 27.44 -2.88 -1.83
CA GLN A 182 28.09 -1.61 -2.20
C GLN A 182 27.14 -0.41 -2.00
N LEU A 183 25.86 -0.54 -2.35
CA LEU A 183 24.87 0.50 -2.12
C LEU A 183 24.64 0.77 -0.62
N THR A 184 24.76 -0.24 0.22
CA THR A 184 24.62 -0.08 1.67
C THR A 184 25.82 0.68 2.24
N ASP A 185 27.04 0.32 1.82
CA ASP A 185 28.28 0.98 2.24
C ASP A 185 28.30 2.47 1.85
N LEU A 186 27.91 2.79 0.60
CA LEU A 186 27.84 4.17 0.13
C LEU A 186 26.74 5.00 0.85
N LYS A 187 25.61 4.39 1.15
CA LYS A 187 24.56 5.05 1.94
C LYS A 187 25.00 5.32 3.38
N ASP A 188 25.75 4.43 3.97
CA ASP A 188 26.29 4.60 5.33
C ASP A 188 27.43 5.65 5.35
N GLU A 189 28.29 5.70 4.33
CA GLU A 189 29.28 6.76 4.14
C GLU A 189 28.59 8.14 4.01
N LYS A 190 27.57 8.26 3.15
CA LYS A 190 26.77 9.48 3.01
C LYS A 190 26.16 9.92 4.33
N LYS A 191 25.60 8.98 5.10
CA LYS A 191 24.99 9.24 6.39
C LYS A 191 26.02 9.71 7.44
N LEU A 192 27.23 9.16 7.38
CA LEU A 192 28.34 9.58 8.25
C LEU A 192 28.77 11.01 7.95
N LEU A 193 28.94 11.36 6.67
CA LEU A 193 29.29 12.70 6.20
C LEU A 193 28.24 13.73 6.61
N LEU A 194 26.96 13.43 6.40
CA LEU A 194 25.84 14.28 6.85
C LEU A 194 25.77 14.46 8.37
N LYS A 195 26.25 13.47 9.13
CA LYS A 195 26.27 13.52 10.59
C LYS A 195 27.47 14.30 11.13
N GLN A 196 28.62 14.20 10.46
CA GLN A 196 29.85 14.93 10.82
C GLN A 196 29.71 16.44 10.52
N HIS A 197 29.05 16.78 9.44
CA HIS A 197 28.80 18.16 9.05
C HIS A 197 27.39 18.60 9.44
N LYS A 198 27.20 18.90 10.74
CA LYS A 198 25.92 19.35 11.30
C LYS A 198 25.30 20.55 10.57
N ILE A 199 26.10 21.33 9.82
CA ILE A 199 25.66 22.47 9.03
C ILE A 199 24.84 22.03 7.82
N LEU A 200 25.17 20.90 7.19
CA LEU A 200 24.38 20.30 6.10
C LEU A 200 23.03 19.77 6.59
N SER A 201 22.88 19.57 7.90
CA SER A 201 21.67 19.09 8.54
C SER A 201 20.98 20.10 9.47
N SER A 202 21.60 21.25 9.81
CA SER A 202 21.05 22.19 10.77
C SER A 202 20.27 23.31 10.09
N LYS A 203 18.99 23.33 10.37
CA LYS A 203 18.03 24.37 10.01
C LYS A 203 17.89 25.37 11.15
N LYS A 204 18.84 26.25 11.35
CA LYS A 204 18.62 27.46 12.11
C LYS A 204 19.03 28.64 11.26
N ALA A 205 18.13 29.05 10.34
CA ALA A 205 18.15 30.42 9.88
C ALA A 205 17.92 31.32 11.11
N PRO A 206 18.75 32.33 11.34
CA PRO A 206 18.58 33.19 12.50
C PRO A 206 17.23 33.91 12.42
N VAL A 207 16.40 33.73 13.44
CA VAL A 207 15.07 34.36 13.59
C VAL A 207 15.17 35.90 13.52
N GLN A 208 16.36 36.49 13.69
CA GLN A 208 16.62 37.91 13.63
C GLN A 208 16.42 38.59 12.28
N TYR A 209 16.45 37.84 11.16
CA TYR A 209 16.25 38.39 9.83
C TYR A 209 14.78 38.59 9.42
N LEU A 210 13.88 38.00 10.16
CA LEU A 210 12.45 38.01 9.85
C LEU A 210 11.69 39.19 10.39
N SER A 211 12.35 40.05 11.17
CA SER A 211 11.75 41.30 11.71
C SER A 211 11.65 42.46 10.70
N ALA A 212 12.21 42.30 9.50
CA ALA A 212 12.23 43.34 8.47
C ALA A 212 11.10 43.19 7.42
N VAL A 213 10.26 42.16 7.49
CA VAL A 213 9.16 41.94 6.54
C VAL A 213 7.91 42.68 7.02
N SER A 214 7.36 43.51 6.17
CA SER A 214 6.28 44.47 6.47
C SER A 214 4.90 43.87 6.72
N ASP A 215 4.75 42.54 6.68
CA ASP A 215 3.48 41.86 6.96
C ASP A 215 3.65 40.73 7.98
N ARG A 216 3.57 41.11 9.26
CA ARG A 216 3.74 40.23 10.41
C ARG A 216 2.76 39.08 10.45
N SER A 217 1.53 39.26 9.96
CA SER A 217 0.50 38.22 9.96
C SER A 217 0.78 37.14 8.91
N ALA A 218 1.19 37.51 7.71
CA ALA A 218 1.59 36.58 6.66
C ALA A 218 2.83 35.77 7.07
N PHE A 219 3.75 36.44 7.81
CA PHE A 219 4.94 35.81 8.37
C PHE A 219 4.62 34.80 9.48
N GLU A 220 3.79 35.16 10.45
CA GLU A 220 3.36 34.25 11.54
C GLU A 220 2.66 33.01 10.96
N ASN A 221 1.81 33.16 9.95
CA ASN A 221 1.17 32.04 9.24
C ASN A 221 2.20 31.15 8.50
N LYS A 222 3.21 31.75 7.88
CA LYS A 222 4.26 31.01 7.16
C LYS A 222 5.14 30.22 8.14
N VAL A 223 5.48 30.80 9.30
CA VAL A 223 6.20 30.13 10.39
C VAL A 223 5.40 28.97 10.96
N GLU A 224 4.10 29.16 11.22
CA GLU A 224 3.24 28.10 11.72
C GLU A 224 3.13 26.92 10.72
N GLN A 225 3.06 27.19 9.42
CA GLN A 225 3.08 26.16 8.40
C GLN A 225 4.42 25.42 8.36
N MET A 226 5.54 26.13 8.48
CA MET A 226 6.88 25.53 8.55
C MET A 226 7.04 24.66 9.80
N ASP A 227 6.52 25.09 10.94
CA ASP A 227 6.56 24.32 12.18
C ASP A 227 5.73 23.04 12.08
N LYS A 228 4.56 23.08 11.44
CA LYS A 228 3.74 21.89 11.16
C LYS A 228 4.48 20.88 10.25
N ILE A 229 5.13 21.38 9.21
CA ILE A 229 5.93 20.52 8.32
C ILE A 229 7.14 19.92 9.07
N ASN A 230 7.83 20.73 9.89
CA ASN A 230 8.96 20.25 10.69
C ASN A 230 8.54 19.22 11.75
N ALA A 231 7.39 19.42 12.40
CA ALA A 231 6.83 18.45 13.34
C ALA A 231 6.55 17.12 12.64
N LYS A 232 5.94 17.16 11.46
CA LYS A 232 5.65 15.97 10.64
C LYS A 232 6.94 15.26 10.18
N ILE A 233 7.95 16.00 9.73
CA ILE A 233 9.27 15.43 9.40
C ILE A 233 9.88 14.74 10.62
N THR A 234 9.74 15.33 11.81
CA THR A 234 10.27 14.78 13.05
C THR A 234 9.56 13.48 13.43
N GLU A 235 8.25 13.42 13.24
CA GLU A 235 7.45 12.22 13.48
C GLU A 235 7.84 11.08 12.51
N LEU A 236 7.94 11.40 11.22
CA LEU A 236 8.38 10.45 10.18
C LEU A 236 9.80 9.91 10.46
N ARG A 237 10.72 10.77 10.92
CA ARG A 237 12.07 10.36 11.30
C ARG A 237 12.08 9.43 12.52
N LYS A 238 11.21 9.65 13.51
CA LYS A 238 11.06 8.73 14.64
C LYS A 238 10.57 7.36 14.19
N ALA A 239 9.56 7.32 13.33
CA ALA A 239 9.04 6.07 12.77
C ALA A 239 10.10 5.32 11.96
N ARG A 240 10.80 6.03 11.06
CA ARG A 240 11.93 5.49 10.29
C ARG A 240 13.02 4.88 11.17
N ASN A 241 13.43 5.62 12.22
CA ASN A 241 14.47 5.15 13.13
C ASN A 241 14.04 3.92 13.93
N LEU A 242 12.75 3.80 14.25
CA LEU A 242 12.19 2.62 14.89
C LEU A 242 12.30 1.39 13.97
N ALA A 243 11.95 1.54 12.70
CA ALA A 243 12.08 0.48 11.69
C ALA A 243 13.57 0.10 11.50
N ALA A 244 14.47 1.09 11.38
CA ALA A 244 15.91 0.86 11.25
C ALA A 244 16.51 0.12 12.47
N ASN A 245 16.07 0.45 13.68
CA ASN A 245 16.50 -0.26 14.88
C ASN A 245 15.99 -1.70 14.94
N ARG A 246 14.77 -1.96 14.46
CA ARG A 246 14.22 -3.31 14.34
C ARG A 246 15.00 -4.13 13.31
N LYS A 247 15.29 -3.57 12.14
CA LYS A 247 16.15 -4.17 11.12
C LYS A 247 17.51 -4.56 11.67
N SER A 248 18.21 -3.63 12.33
CA SER A 248 19.55 -3.85 12.89
C SER A 248 19.59 -4.99 13.91
N LYS A 249 18.54 -5.19 14.69
CA LYS A 249 18.43 -6.35 15.60
C LYS A 249 18.42 -7.67 14.84
N TRP A 250 17.66 -7.77 13.77
CA TRP A 250 17.59 -8.97 12.94
C TRP A 250 18.88 -9.23 12.18
N GLU A 251 19.56 -8.19 11.69
CA GLU A 251 20.88 -8.30 11.08
C GLU A 251 21.92 -8.88 12.06
N ASN A 252 21.87 -8.46 13.33
CA ASN A 252 22.74 -9.03 14.37
C ASN A 252 22.41 -10.51 14.63
N THR A 253 21.12 -10.87 14.67
CA THR A 253 20.71 -12.27 14.81
C THR A 253 21.22 -13.14 13.66
N ILE A 254 21.19 -12.65 12.40
CA ILE A 254 21.80 -13.36 11.27
C ILE A 254 23.30 -13.55 11.46
N LYS A 255 24.02 -12.51 11.92
CA LYS A 255 25.46 -12.60 12.17
C LYS A 255 25.79 -13.70 13.23
N GLU A 256 24.98 -13.76 14.28
CA GLU A 256 25.10 -14.78 15.32
C GLU A 256 24.85 -16.19 14.77
N LEU A 257 23.75 -16.38 14.02
CA LEU A 257 23.41 -17.67 13.39
C LEU A 257 24.45 -18.11 12.35
N LYS A 258 24.96 -17.19 11.52
CA LYS A 258 26.04 -17.48 10.56
C LYS A 258 27.38 -17.80 11.25
N SER A 259 27.65 -17.16 12.38
CA SER A 259 28.83 -17.50 13.21
C SER A 259 28.70 -18.90 13.77
N LEU A 260 27.52 -19.29 14.25
CA LEU A 260 27.24 -20.65 14.70
C LEU A 260 27.46 -21.67 13.56
N ASN A 261 26.97 -21.40 12.37
CA ASN A 261 27.17 -22.29 11.21
C ASN A 261 28.65 -22.52 10.90
N ARG A 262 29.48 -21.47 10.93
CA ARG A 262 30.93 -21.60 10.70
C ARG A 262 31.66 -22.42 11.73
N ASN A 263 31.18 -22.41 12.97
CA ASN A 263 31.82 -23.19 14.07
C ASN A 263 31.37 -24.65 14.11
N ILE A 264 30.30 -25.00 13.35
CA ILE A 264 29.69 -26.35 13.37
C ILE A 264 30.10 -27.20 12.17
N ASP A 265 30.83 -26.68 11.19
CA ASP A 265 31.29 -27.43 10.01
C ASP A 265 32.21 -28.64 10.36
N VAL A 266 32.61 -28.78 11.63
CA VAL A 266 33.53 -29.83 12.12
C VAL A 266 32.97 -30.67 13.28
N GLY A 267 31.72 -30.42 13.75
CA GLY A 267 31.19 -31.11 14.92
C GLY A 267 29.67 -31.16 15.03
N GLU A 268 29.15 -31.97 15.95
CA GLU A 268 27.72 -32.02 16.30
C GLU A 268 27.43 -31.10 17.51
N LEU A 269 26.35 -30.32 17.43
CA LEU A 269 25.83 -29.61 18.59
C LEU A 269 25.10 -30.57 19.54
N LYS A 270 25.52 -30.55 20.81
CA LYS A 270 24.89 -31.31 21.89
C LYS A 270 24.76 -30.42 23.14
N CYS A 271 23.66 -30.55 23.87
CA CYS A 271 23.55 -29.95 25.19
C CYS A 271 24.61 -30.51 26.12
N MET A 272 25.35 -29.66 26.83
CA MET A 272 26.41 -30.10 27.73
C MET A 272 25.89 -30.85 28.97
N ASP A 273 24.63 -30.58 29.37
CA ASP A 273 24.06 -31.18 30.58
C ASP A 273 23.29 -32.48 30.28
N CYS A 274 22.47 -32.52 29.21
CA CYS A 274 21.62 -33.69 28.91
C CYS A 274 22.02 -34.44 27.65
N HIS A 275 23.03 -33.99 26.91
CA HIS A 275 23.53 -34.53 25.64
C HIS A 275 22.48 -34.63 24.53
N SER A 276 21.33 -33.97 24.69
CA SER A 276 20.31 -33.87 23.65
C SER A 276 20.86 -33.15 22.40
N LYS A 277 20.46 -33.65 21.23
CA LYS A 277 20.77 -33.02 19.94
C LYS A 277 19.75 -31.91 19.58
N ASN A 278 18.65 -31.84 20.30
CA ASN A 278 17.62 -30.78 20.09
C ASN A 278 18.05 -29.54 20.86
N ILE A 279 18.48 -28.53 20.11
CA ILE A 279 18.99 -27.28 20.67
C ILE A 279 18.15 -26.14 20.08
N ALA A 280 17.65 -25.27 20.97
CA ALA A 280 16.90 -24.09 20.60
C ALA A 280 17.71 -22.82 20.85
N TYR A 281 17.59 -21.86 19.93
CA TYR A 281 18.11 -20.51 20.11
C TYR A 281 16.98 -19.59 20.60
N ALA A 282 17.20 -18.90 21.72
CA ALA A 282 16.27 -17.97 22.31
C ALA A 282 16.84 -16.55 22.30
N THR A 283 16.11 -15.58 21.77
CA THR A 283 16.50 -14.17 21.82
C THR A 283 16.22 -13.58 23.20
N SER A 284 17.17 -12.86 23.79
CA SER A 284 17.09 -12.34 25.17
C SER A 284 16.34 -11.00 25.34
N THR A 285 15.53 -10.57 24.38
CA THR A 285 14.80 -9.31 24.50
C THR A 285 13.55 -9.46 25.36
N LYS A 286 13.43 -8.63 26.41
CA LYS A 286 12.42 -8.69 27.49
C LYS A 286 10.94 -8.63 27.10
N ARG A 287 10.57 -8.50 25.82
CA ARG A 287 9.17 -8.38 25.36
C ARG A 287 8.71 -9.39 24.31
N THR A 288 9.62 -10.04 23.58
CA THR A 288 9.28 -11.12 22.64
C THR A 288 10.47 -12.08 22.58
N ALA A 289 10.37 -13.19 23.33
CA ALA A 289 11.34 -14.26 23.22
C ALA A 289 10.91 -15.17 22.05
N TYR A 290 11.64 -15.13 20.95
CA TYR A 290 11.51 -16.15 19.91
C TYR A 290 12.43 -17.32 20.25
N VAL A 291 11.88 -18.53 20.20
CA VAL A 291 12.63 -19.77 20.37
C VAL A 291 12.64 -20.49 19.04
N PHE A 292 13.83 -20.71 18.49
CA PHE A 292 14.02 -21.41 17.23
C PHE A 292 14.75 -22.73 17.46
N ASP A 293 14.29 -23.82 16.82
CA ASP A 293 15.06 -25.05 16.74
C ASP A 293 16.22 -24.85 15.76
N VAL A 294 17.43 -24.95 16.27
CA VAL A 294 18.69 -24.76 15.51
C VAL A 294 19.48 -26.04 15.35
N SER A 295 18.86 -27.20 15.56
CA SER A 295 19.53 -28.48 15.63
C SER A 295 20.13 -28.91 14.31
N THR A 296 19.47 -28.63 13.17
CA THR A 296 19.98 -29.00 11.85
C THR A 296 20.45 -27.80 11.04
N VAL A 297 21.30 -28.04 10.03
CA VAL A 297 21.76 -26.98 9.11
C VAL A 297 20.60 -26.47 8.29
N GLU A 298 19.69 -27.34 7.86
CA GLU A 298 18.49 -26.98 7.08
C GLU A 298 17.59 -26.02 7.89
N MET A 299 17.25 -26.39 9.12
CA MET A 299 16.45 -25.54 10.00
C MET A 299 17.10 -24.17 10.23
N ARG A 300 18.43 -24.12 10.41
CA ARG A 300 19.14 -22.84 10.55
C ARG A 300 19.12 -22.00 9.30
N ASN A 301 19.24 -22.61 8.13
CA ASN A 301 19.14 -21.90 6.85
C ASN A 301 17.73 -21.39 6.59
N ASP A 302 16.70 -22.16 6.94
CA ASP A 302 15.30 -21.73 6.82
C ASP A 302 15.01 -20.53 7.74
N ILE A 303 15.55 -20.56 8.96
CA ILE A 303 15.46 -19.41 9.88
C ILE A 303 16.19 -18.20 9.31
N ILE A 304 17.40 -18.36 8.80
CA ILE A 304 18.17 -17.29 8.18
C ILE A 304 17.40 -16.69 7.00
N ASN A 305 16.83 -17.51 6.14
CA ASN A 305 16.03 -17.05 5.00
C ASN A 305 14.78 -16.29 5.47
N SER A 306 14.07 -16.80 6.47
CA SER A 306 12.92 -16.11 7.05
C SER A 306 13.29 -14.75 7.67
N ILE A 307 14.46 -14.67 8.31
CA ILE A 307 14.98 -13.41 8.87
C ILE A 307 15.37 -12.43 7.74
N TYR A 308 15.93 -12.91 6.63
CA TYR A 308 16.20 -12.05 5.47
C TYR A 308 14.93 -11.42 4.92
N GLU A 309 13.84 -12.17 4.81
CA GLU A 309 12.55 -11.63 4.38
C GLU A 309 12.04 -10.55 5.34
N LYS A 310 12.24 -10.75 6.64
CA LYS A 310 11.87 -9.77 7.65
C LYS A 310 12.72 -8.50 7.56
N ILE A 311 14.02 -8.62 7.30
CA ILE A 311 14.93 -7.49 7.08
C ILE A 311 14.49 -6.70 5.85
N GLU A 312 14.16 -7.38 4.76
CA GLU A 312 13.69 -6.74 3.51
C GLU A 312 12.35 -6.00 3.71
N SER A 313 11.45 -6.55 4.56
CA SER A 313 10.23 -5.87 4.98
C SER A 313 10.53 -4.51 5.66
N TYR A 314 11.52 -4.47 6.57
CA TYR A 314 11.92 -3.22 7.20
C TYR A 314 12.62 -2.25 6.23
N ASP A 315 13.34 -2.74 5.23
CA ASP A 315 13.91 -1.90 4.17
C ASP A 315 12.83 -1.18 3.37
N GLU A 316 11.74 -1.87 3.04
CA GLU A 316 10.60 -1.25 2.39
C GLU A 316 9.90 -0.19 3.25
N GLU A 317 9.77 -0.46 4.56
CA GLU A 317 9.23 0.54 5.50
C GLU A 317 10.12 1.79 5.59
N ILE A 318 11.44 1.59 5.72
CA ILE A 318 12.42 2.68 5.79
C ILE A 318 12.36 3.53 4.52
N GLU A 319 12.28 2.89 3.34
CA GLU A 319 12.16 3.61 2.07
C GLU A 319 10.88 4.43 1.96
N LYS A 320 9.74 3.90 2.43
CA LYS A 320 8.48 4.66 2.49
C LYS A 320 8.64 5.93 3.33
N TYR A 321 9.28 5.82 4.50
CA TYR A 321 9.53 6.98 5.34
C TYR A 321 10.54 7.96 4.72
N ASP A 322 11.58 7.47 4.04
CA ASP A 322 12.56 8.32 3.35
C ASP A 322 11.92 9.11 2.19
N ILE A 323 11.02 8.50 1.43
CA ILE A 323 10.23 9.18 0.40
C ILE A 323 9.29 10.23 1.03
N ALA A 324 8.59 9.88 2.09
CA ALA A 324 7.70 10.81 2.78
C ALA A 324 8.46 12.01 3.38
N ILE A 325 9.61 11.77 3.99
CA ILE A 325 10.50 12.81 4.51
C ILE A 325 10.98 13.72 3.38
N SER A 326 11.40 13.14 2.24
CA SER A 326 11.87 13.90 1.08
C SER A 326 10.79 14.82 0.51
N ASN A 327 9.55 14.31 0.42
CA ASN A 327 8.41 15.09 -0.05
C ASN A 327 8.08 16.26 0.90
N GLU A 328 8.12 16.05 2.20
CA GLU A 328 7.91 17.15 3.17
C GLU A 328 9.08 18.14 3.18
N GLN A 329 10.31 17.68 2.96
CA GLN A 329 11.48 18.56 2.81
C GLN A 329 11.41 19.42 1.55
N GLU A 330 10.93 18.89 0.43
CA GLU A 330 10.74 19.67 -0.79
C GLU A 330 9.65 20.73 -0.63
N LYS A 331 8.56 20.43 0.07
CA LYS A 331 7.57 21.46 0.44
C LYS A 331 8.21 22.58 1.26
N LEU A 332 9.05 22.23 2.23
CA LEU A 332 9.78 23.21 3.04
C LEU A 332 10.72 24.06 2.18
N ARG A 333 11.42 23.46 1.23
CA ARG A 333 12.33 24.13 0.29
C ARG A 333 11.58 25.11 -0.61
N LEU A 334 10.44 24.69 -1.16
CA LEU A 334 9.60 25.57 -1.99
C LEU A 334 9.10 26.78 -1.19
N MET A 335 8.79 26.60 0.09
CA MET A 335 8.39 27.71 0.98
C MET A 335 9.55 28.64 1.33
N MET A 336 10.80 28.19 1.26
CA MET A 336 12.00 28.98 1.55
C MET A 336 12.56 29.74 0.35
N ASN A 337 12.22 29.32 -0.88
CA ASN A 337 12.74 29.95 -2.11
C ASN A 337 12.09 31.30 -2.48
N ASP A 338 11.09 31.73 -1.72
CA ASP A 338 10.54 33.08 -1.81
C ASP A 338 11.31 34.03 -0.90
N GLU A 339 12.39 34.62 -1.47
CA GLU A 339 13.12 35.83 -1.03
C GLU A 339 14.20 35.77 0.06
N GLU A 340 15.38 36.21 -0.38
CA GLU A 340 16.48 36.93 0.31
C GLU A 340 17.16 36.27 1.51
N ILE A 341 18.14 35.43 1.22
CA ILE A 341 19.25 35.16 2.15
C ILE A 341 20.25 36.31 2.01
N THR A 342 20.43 37.11 3.03
CA THR A 342 21.33 38.26 3.01
C THR A 342 22.81 37.84 3.08
N LEU A 343 23.66 38.67 2.44
CA LEU A 343 25.11 38.50 2.32
C LEU A 343 25.84 38.40 3.68
N GLU A 344 25.27 38.96 4.75
CA GLU A 344 25.84 38.96 6.10
C GLU A 344 25.77 37.59 6.79
N ALA A 345 24.68 36.84 6.61
CA ALA A 345 24.57 35.46 7.12
C ALA A 345 25.57 34.51 6.40
N LEU A 346 25.90 34.81 5.14
CA LEU A 346 26.92 34.10 4.38
C LEU A 346 28.34 34.40 4.89
N ILE A 347 28.63 35.58 5.39
CA ILE A 347 29.97 35.97 5.86
C ILE A 347 30.27 35.37 7.26
N GLU A 348 29.29 35.28 8.13
CA GLU A 348 29.42 34.71 9.50
C GLU A 348 29.62 33.20 9.49
N LEU A 349 29.13 32.54 8.44
CA LEU A 349 29.20 31.07 8.25
C LEU A 349 30.33 30.61 7.31
N LYS A 350 31.18 31.55 6.83
CA LYS A 350 32.15 31.31 5.75
C LYS A 350 33.16 30.19 6.05
N GLU A 351 33.70 30.09 7.25
CA GLU A 351 34.66 29.02 7.62
C GLU A 351 33.98 27.66 7.76
N GLN A 352 32.72 27.63 8.17
CA GLN A 352 31.94 26.42 8.29
C GLN A 352 31.46 25.93 6.91
N ILE A 353 31.26 26.85 5.96
CA ILE A 353 30.87 26.56 4.58
C ILE A 353 32.02 25.91 3.81
N PHE A 354 33.28 26.34 4.01
CA PHE A 354 34.43 25.75 3.29
C PHE A 354 34.71 24.30 3.73
N SER A 355 34.60 23.98 5.02
CA SER A 355 34.76 22.59 5.48
C SER A 355 33.59 21.68 5.11
N ALA A 356 32.41 22.25 4.84
CA ALA A 356 31.24 21.53 4.35
C ALA A 356 31.26 21.33 2.81
N SER A 357 31.99 22.18 2.08
CA SER A 357 32.09 22.13 0.60
C SER A 357 32.72 20.82 0.11
N ASP A 358 33.79 20.35 0.75
CA ASP A 358 34.45 19.10 0.38
C ASP A 358 33.55 17.88 0.70
N ALA A 359 32.81 17.94 1.80
CA ALA A 359 31.84 16.92 2.16
C ALA A 359 30.61 16.94 1.22
N GLU A 360 30.21 18.12 0.76
CA GLU A 360 29.13 18.29 -0.22
C GLU A 360 29.50 17.73 -1.58
N LEU A 361 30.73 17.98 -2.04
CA LEU A 361 31.28 17.38 -3.26
C LEU A 361 31.33 15.85 -3.15
N ARG A 362 31.80 15.31 -2.05
CA ARG A 362 31.84 13.85 -1.84
C ARG A 362 30.43 13.24 -1.76
N ILE A 363 29.46 13.95 -1.17
CA ILE A 363 28.06 13.52 -1.16
C ILE A 363 27.49 13.49 -2.58
N LEU A 364 27.82 14.47 -3.43
CA LEU A 364 27.42 14.48 -4.84
C LEU A 364 28.05 13.32 -5.63
N GLU A 365 29.33 13.01 -5.39
CA GLU A 365 30.00 11.85 -5.98
C GLU A 365 29.31 10.54 -5.54
N ILE A 366 29.04 10.38 -4.24
CA ILE A 366 28.32 9.22 -3.69
C ILE A 366 26.93 9.11 -4.30
N GLU A 367 26.23 10.22 -4.47
CA GLU A 367 24.92 10.22 -5.14
C GLU A 367 25.01 9.77 -6.59
N GLN A 368 26.07 10.14 -7.27
CA GLN A 368 26.34 9.74 -8.65
C GLN A 368 26.75 8.26 -8.72
N GLU A 369 27.61 7.79 -7.81
CA GLU A 369 27.99 6.37 -7.69
C GLU A 369 26.77 5.50 -7.33
N ILE A 370 25.93 5.95 -6.40
CA ILE A 370 24.66 5.30 -6.08
C ILE A 370 23.78 5.23 -7.33
N LYS A 371 23.67 6.31 -8.10
CA LYS A 371 22.87 6.36 -9.31
C LYS A 371 23.41 5.44 -10.41
N GLU A 372 24.75 5.33 -10.53
CA GLU A 372 25.42 4.44 -11.48
C GLU A 372 25.28 2.95 -11.08
N LEU A 373 25.49 2.62 -9.82
CA LEU A 373 25.26 1.27 -9.30
C LEU A 373 23.78 0.90 -9.41
N GLN A 374 22.92 1.85 -9.16
CA GLN A 374 21.52 1.74 -9.37
C GLN A 374 21.20 1.58 -10.85
N SER A 375 21.86 2.25 -11.77
CA SER A 375 21.67 2.04 -13.22
C SER A 375 22.19 0.68 -13.69
N LYS A 376 23.24 0.14 -13.09
CA LYS A 376 23.74 -1.22 -13.33
C LYS A 376 22.78 -2.31 -12.84
N LEU A 377 22.07 -2.09 -11.74
CA LEU A 377 20.97 -2.96 -11.33
C LEU A 377 19.77 -2.87 -12.29
N SER A 378 19.57 -1.73 -12.96
CA SER A 378 18.44 -1.52 -13.88
C SER A 378 18.66 -2.09 -15.26
N VAL A 379 19.88 -2.38 -15.64
CA VAL A 379 20.23 -2.74 -17.02
C VAL A 379 20.52 -4.21 -17.15
N SER A 380 19.49 -5.00 -17.23
CA SER A 380 19.37 -5.85 -18.39
C SER A 380 18.20 -5.33 -19.25
N GLU A 381 18.33 -4.13 -19.74
CA GLU A 381 17.53 -3.58 -20.82
C GLU A 381 17.83 -4.26 -22.16
N THR A 382 17.72 -5.53 -22.23
CA THR A 382 17.33 -6.22 -23.45
C THR A 382 15.92 -6.72 -23.27
N SER A 383 14.99 -5.81 -22.97
CA SER A 383 13.64 -6.03 -23.38
C SER A 383 13.67 -6.05 -24.90
N SER A 384 13.76 -7.24 -25.47
CA SER A 384 13.75 -7.41 -26.92
C SER A 384 12.57 -6.58 -27.48
N GLU A 385 12.74 -6.01 -28.66
CA GLU A 385 11.68 -5.30 -29.38
C GLU A 385 10.35 -6.10 -29.37
N GLN A 386 10.44 -7.42 -29.28
CA GLN A 386 9.33 -8.35 -29.13
C GLN A 386 8.59 -8.21 -27.79
N THR A 387 9.28 -7.93 -26.67
CA THR A 387 8.62 -7.75 -25.37
C THR A 387 7.91 -6.40 -25.34
N LYS A 388 8.52 -5.37 -25.92
CA LYS A 388 7.91 -4.05 -26.06
C LYS A 388 6.62 -4.13 -26.89
N ASN A 389 6.66 -4.80 -28.04
CA ASN A 389 5.50 -4.98 -28.90
C ASN A 389 4.39 -5.78 -28.21
N LYS A 390 4.74 -6.81 -27.42
CA LYS A 390 3.76 -7.56 -26.61
C LYS A 390 3.11 -6.69 -25.53
N ARG A 391 3.87 -5.86 -24.84
CA ARG A 391 3.37 -4.93 -23.82
C ARG A 391 2.40 -3.91 -24.42
N GLU A 392 2.77 -3.29 -25.52
CA GLU A 392 1.89 -2.37 -26.26
C GLU A 392 0.61 -3.09 -26.75
N ALA A 393 0.74 -4.31 -27.25
CA ALA A 393 -0.40 -5.11 -27.68
C ALA A 393 -1.38 -5.37 -26.53
N VAL A 394 -0.91 -5.67 -25.31
CA VAL A 394 -1.77 -5.88 -24.13
C VAL A 394 -2.56 -4.62 -23.79
N ILE A 395 -1.90 -3.46 -23.70
CA ILE A 395 -2.59 -2.20 -23.44
C ILE A 395 -3.64 -1.92 -24.52
N ASN A 396 -3.30 -2.13 -25.80
CA ASN A 396 -4.24 -1.94 -26.91
C ASN A 396 -5.44 -2.88 -26.82
N VAL A 397 -5.26 -4.12 -26.37
CA VAL A 397 -6.37 -5.05 -26.14
C VAL A 397 -7.27 -4.56 -24.99
N ILE A 398 -6.70 -4.10 -23.88
CA ILE A 398 -7.48 -3.52 -22.77
C ILE A 398 -8.29 -2.30 -23.26
N LEU A 399 -7.64 -1.38 -23.98
CA LEU A 399 -8.31 -0.20 -24.54
C LEU A 399 -9.42 -0.57 -25.54
N LYS A 400 -9.20 -1.58 -26.35
CA LYS A 400 -10.22 -2.09 -27.27
C LYS A 400 -11.44 -2.63 -26.50
N GLU A 401 -11.22 -3.41 -25.45
CA GLU A 401 -12.31 -3.91 -24.59
C GLU A 401 -13.03 -2.77 -23.87
N MET A 402 -12.30 -1.77 -23.35
CA MET A 402 -12.91 -0.57 -22.77
C MET A 402 -13.83 0.14 -23.76
N ASN A 403 -13.34 0.41 -24.95
CA ASN A 403 -14.11 1.10 -26.00
C ASN A 403 -15.30 0.25 -26.50
N THR A 404 -15.13 -1.07 -26.60
CA THR A 404 -16.20 -2.00 -26.99
C THR A 404 -17.32 -2.00 -25.95
N LEU A 405 -16.99 -2.12 -24.67
CA LEU A 405 -17.97 -2.08 -23.61
C LEU A 405 -18.66 -0.69 -23.52
N TYR A 406 -17.87 0.39 -23.66
CA TYR A 406 -18.45 1.73 -23.69
C TYR A 406 -19.52 1.88 -24.76
N LYS A 407 -19.25 1.44 -25.99
CA LYS A 407 -20.23 1.47 -27.09
C LYS A 407 -21.43 0.57 -26.84
N ALA A 408 -21.27 -0.54 -26.13
CA ALA A 408 -22.38 -1.38 -25.72
C ALA A 408 -23.30 -0.67 -24.69
N ILE A 409 -22.70 0.05 -23.74
CA ILE A 409 -23.41 0.80 -22.71
C ILE A 409 -24.05 2.06 -23.31
N ASP A 410 -23.30 2.82 -24.09
CA ASP A 410 -23.70 4.08 -24.70
C ASP A 410 -23.45 4.08 -26.22
N PRO A 411 -24.35 3.55 -27.05
CA PRO A 411 -24.15 3.44 -28.49
C PRO A 411 -23.99 4.81 -29.18
N ASN A 412 -24.60 5.84 -28.63
CA ASN A 412 -24.59 7.21 -29.18
C ASN A 412 -23.46 8.08 -28.57
N GLY A 413 -22.77 7.59 -27.54
CA GLY A 413 -21.68 8.31 -26.90
C GLY A 413 -20.48 8.45 -27.84
N ASN A 414 -19.72 9.52 -27.72
CA ASN A 414 -18.58 9.83 -28.59
C ASN A 414 -17.21 9.68 -27.90
N LEU A 415 -17.17 9.20 -26.65
CA LEU A 415 -15.91 8.99 -25.96
C LEU A 415 -15.10 7.87 -26.61
N VAL A 416 -13.81 8.10 -26.71
CA VAL A 416 -12.81 7.12 -27.12
C VAL A 416 -11.70 7.12 -26.08
N PHE A 417 -11.45 5.98 -25.46
CA PHE A 417 -10.40 5.82 -24.47
C PHE A 417 -9.07 5.51 -25.18
N GLU A 418 -8.11 6.43 -25.07
CA GLU A 418 -6.77 6.31 -25.68
C GLU A 418 -5.72 5.81 -24.68
N GLY A 419 -6.06 5.71 -23.39
CA GLY A 419 -5.17 5.24 -22.32
C GLY A 419 -5.91 4.69 -21.12
N LEU A 420 -5.19 4.00 -20.25
CA LEU A 420 -5.70 3.51 -18.96
C LEU A 420 -5.99 4.64 -17.96
N PHE A 421 -5.51 5.84 -18.27
CA PHE A 421 -5.74 7.08 -17.53
C PHE A 421 -5.99 8.20 -18.53
N THR A 422 -6.84 9.14 -18.16
CA THR A 422 -7.11 10.32 -18.98
C THR A 422 -5.92 11.30 -18.98
N LYS A 423 -5.89 12.19 -19.94
CA LYS A 423 -4.93 13.32 -19.97
C LYS A 423 -5.30 14.28 -18.83
N LYS A 424 -4.32 14.99 -18.27
CA LYS A 424 -4.53 15.89 -17.12
C LYS A 424 -5.54 17.01 -17.38
N ASP A 425 -5.65 17.43 -18.66
CA ASP A 425 -6.53 18.52 -19.07
C ASP A 425 -7.87 18.01 -19.68
N GLU A 426 -8.10 16.71 -19.64
CA GLU A 426 -9.31 16.08 -20.14
C GLU A 426 -10.37 16.09 -19.05
N VAL A 427 -11.49 16.78 -19.29
CA VAL A 427 -12.59 16.90 -18.35
C VAL A 427 -13.71 15.98 -18.78
N PHE A 428 -14.00 14.98 -17.98
CA PHE A 428 -15.19 14.16 -18.14
C PHE A 428 -16.40 14.83 -17.48
N SER A 429 -17.55 14.80 -18.15
CA SER A 429 -18.82 15.11 -17.52
C SER A 429 -19.16 14.02 -16.49
N GLY A 430 -19.96 14.34 -15.49
CA GLY A 430 -20.25 13.51 -14.34
C GLY A 430 -20.39 12.02 -14.59
N SER A 431 -21.35 11.61 -15.43
CA SER A 431 -21.56 10.18 -15.73
C SER A 431 -20.41 9.53 -16.53
N GLU A 432 -19.61 10.31 -17.27
CA GLU A 432 -18.50 9.79 -18.09
C GLU A 432 -17.35 9.29 -17.25
N ALA A 433 -17.02 9.98 -16.14
CA ALA A 433 -16.00 9.53 -15.21
C ALA A 433 -16.38 8.18 -14.56
N THR A 434 -17.66 8.03 -14.20
CA THR A 434 -18.18 6.75 -13.66
C THR A 434 -18.10 5.65 -14.71
N ILE A 435 -18.52 5.92 -15.94
CA ILE A 435 -18.45 4.94 -17.05
C ILE A 435 -16.98 4.54 -17.32
N PHE A 436 -16.05 5.51 -17.29
CA PHE A 436 -14.62 5.22 -17.46
C PHE A 436 -14.13 4.14 -16.48
N HIS A 437 -14.43 4.31 -15.19
CA HIS A 437 -14.04 3.34 -14.17
C HIS A 437 -14.73 1.98 -14.38
N VAL A 438 -16.02 1.99 -14.68
CA VAL A 438 -16.78 0.77 -14.96
C VAL A 438 -16.17 0.02 -16.15
N VAL A 439 -15.94 0.66 -17.29
CA VAL A 439 -15.39 -0.03 -18.46
C VAL A 439 -13.94 -0.46 -18.25
N LYS A 440 -13.15 0.30 -17.48
CA LYS A 440 -11.77 -0.03 -17.13
C LYS A 440 -11.69 -1.29 -16.27
N MET A 441 -12.49 -1.39 -15.19
CA MET A 441 -12.52 -2.57 -14.32
C MET A 441 -12.92 -3.82 -15.08
N PHE A 442 -13.94 -3.73 -15.90
CA PHE A 442 -14.39 -4.84 -16.74
C PHE A 442 -13.30 -5.30 -17.74
N ALA A 443 -12.68 -4.35 -18.44
CA ALA A 443 -11.64 -4.66 -19.43
C ALA A 443 -10.39 -5.26 -18.78
N LEU A 444 -10.00 -4.75 -17.61
CA LEU A 444 -8.88 -5.32 -16.85
C LEU A 444 -9.18 -6.75 -16.45
N GLN A 445 -10.36 -7.03 -15.90
CA GLN A 445 -10.74 -8.39 -15.56
C GLN A 445 -10.72 -9.31 -16.79
N LYS A 446 -11.34 -8.89 -17.88
CA LYS A 446 -11.49 -9.71 -19.09
C LYS A 446 -10.15 -10.04 -19.75
N VAL A 447 -9.21 -9.11 -19.74
CA VAL A 447 -7.89 -9.29 -20.36
C VAL A 447 -6.91 -9.99 -19.43
N LEU A 448 -6.94 -9.69 -18.14
CA LEU A 448 -6.05 -10.31 -17.15
C LEU A 448 -6.56 -11.68 -16.68
N GLY A 449 -7.84 -11.96 -16.83
CA GLY A 449 -8.47 -13.20 -16.39
C GLY A 449 -8.41 -13.45 -14.89
N HIS A 450 -8.39 -12.38 -14.09
CA HIS A 450 -8.28 -12.49 -12.64
C HIS A 450 -9.60 -12.90 -11.98
N ASN A 451 -9.52 -13.60 -10.85
CA ASN A 451 -10.66 -14.06 -10.06
C ASN A 451 -10.91 -13.21 -8.79
N TRP A 452 -10.36 -11.98 -8.72
CA TRP A 452 -10.62 -11.09 -7.60
C TRP A 452 -11.99 -10.44 -7.71
N PRO A 453 -12.64 -10.10 -6.58
CA PRO A 453 -13.94 -9.44 -6.63
C PRO A 453 -13.81 -8.07 -7.31
N ILE A 454 -14.82 -7.64 -8.04
CA ILE A 454 -14.87 -6.29 -8.60
C ILE A 454 -15.78 -5.43 -7.74
N ILE A 455 -15.20 -4.40 -7.14
CA ILE A 455 -15.86 -3.56 -6.15
C ILE A 455 -15.91 -2.12 -6.66
N ILE A 456 -17.10 -1.58 -6.86
CA ILE A 456 -17.27 -0.19 -7.29
C ILE A 456 -18.21 0.52 -6.32
N ASP A 457 -17.64 1.41 -5.52
CA ASP A 457 -18.41 2.24 -4.61
C ASP A 457 -19.11 3.37 -5.38
N SER A 458 -20.40 3.50 -5.20
CA SER A 458 -21.29 4.44 -5.92
C SER A 458 -21.21 4.29 -7.45
N PHE A 459 -21.49 3.06 -7.96
CA PHE A 459 -21.41 2.78 -9.40
C PHE A 459 -22.40 3.59 -10.26
N ARG A 460 -23.39 4.20 -9.65
CA ARG A 460 -24.34 5.14 -10.27
C ARG A 460 -24.06 6.60 -9.91
N ALA A 461 -22.92 6.91 -9.32
CA ALA A 461 -22.60 8.29 -9.00
C ALA A 461 -22.79 9.19 -10.22
N GLU A 462 -23.38 10.36 -10.00
CA GLU A 462 -23.65 11.35 -11.03
C GLU A 462 -24.65 10.91 -12.13
N ASP A 463 -25.76 10.28 -11.71
CA ASP A 463 -26.94 9.99 -12.52
C ASP A 463 -26.71 9.17 -13.80
N LEU A 464 -26.09 7.99 -13.63
CA LEU A 464 -26.12 7.00 -14.69
C LEU A 464 -27.57 6.65 -15.03
N SER A 465 -28.00 6.88 -16.26
CA SER A 465 -29.39 6.63 -16.66
C SER A 465 -29.75 5.15 -16.45
N THR A 466 -31.01 4.88 -16.12
CA THR A 466 -31.52 3.51 -15.90
C THR A 466 -31.21 2.56 -17.05
N GLY A 467 -31.21 3.06 -18.30
CA GLY A 467 -30.86 2.25 -19.48
C GLY A 467 -29.37 1.86 -19.52
N LYS A 468 -28.46 2.78 -19.16
CA LYS A 468 -27.01 2.50 -19.08
C LYS A 468 -26.72 1.59 -17.91
N GLU A 469 -27.32 1.82 -16.75
CA GLU A 469 -27.21 0.97 -15.57
C GLU A 469 -27.59 -0.49 -15.87
N LYS A 470 -28.75 -0.71 -16.53
CA LYS A 470 -29.18 -2.05 -16.90
C LYS A 470 -28.12 -2.76 -17.77
N LYS A 471 -27.55 -2.07 -18.74
CA LYS A 471 -26.49 -2.63 -19.60
C LYS A 471 -25.19 -2.93 -18.83
N VAL A 472 -24.82 -2.08 -17.88
CA VAL A 472 -23.68 -2.34 -16.98
C VAL A 472 -23.91 -3.61 -16.19
N ILE A 473 -25.05 -3.74 -15.53
CA ILE A 473 -25.42 -4.93 -14.75
C ILE A 473 -25.41 -6.19 -15.65
N GLU A 474 -26.02 -6.13 -16.84
CA GLU A 474 -26.05 -7.24 -17.78
C GLU A 474 -24.65 -7.68 -18.20
N LYS A 475 -23.74 -6.74 -18.44
CA LYS A 475 -22.36 -7.05 -18.83
C LYS A 475 -21.53 -7.63 -17.69
N TYR A 476 -21.67 -7.08 -16.50
CA TYR A 476 -20.94 -7.60 -15.33
C TYR A 476 -21.41 -9.00 -14.90
N LYS A 477 -22.64 -9.36 -15.17
CA LYS A 477 -23.16 -10.74 -14.97
C LYS A 477 -22.50 -11.78 -15.89
N GLU A 478 -21.88 -11.36 -17.00
CA GLU A 478 -21.13 -12.25 -17.89
C GLU A 478 -19.78 -12.67 -17.27
N LEU A 479 -19.35 -12.03 -16.17
CA LEU A 479 -18.11 -12.35 -15.46
C LEU A 479 -18.36 -13.38 -14.36
N ASP A 480 -17.42 -14.31 -14.20
CA ASP A 480 -17.46 -15.32 -13.13
C ASP A 480 -16.95 -14.78 -11.77
N ASN A 481 -16.73 -13.47 -11.68
CA ASN A 481 -16.23 -12.81 -10.48
C ASN A 481 -17.36 -12.46 -9.51
N GLN A 482 -17.05 -12.40 -8.23
CA GLN A 482 -17.90 -11.70 -7.30
C GLN A 482 -17.91 -10.20 -7.64
N ILE A 483 -19.08 -9.62 -7.76
CA ILE A 483 -19.28 -8.19 -8.04
C ILE A 483 -19.94 -7.56 -6.81
N ILE A 484 -19.41 -6.43 -6.34
CA ILE A 484 -19.98 -5.67 -5.24
C ILE A 484 -20.12 -4.22 -5.66
N PHE A 485 -21.34 -3.79 -5.89
CA PHE A 485 -21.68 -2.42 -6.23
C PHE A 485 -22.41 -1.75 -5.08
N THR A 486 -22.16 -0.46 -4.89
CA THR A 486 -22.99 0.35 -3.99
C THR A 486 -23.74 1.43 -4.78
N THR A 487 -24.92 1.79 -4.29
CA THR A 487 -25.73 2.84 -4.89
C THR A 487 -26.64 3.51 -3.86
N THR A 488 -27.10 4.72 -4.17
CA THR A 488 -28.20 5.37 -3.44
C THR A 488 -29.41 5.38 -4.36
N LEU A 489 -30.55 4.92 -3.87
CA LEU A 489 -31.81 4.87 -4.61
C LEU A 489 -32.66 6.08 -4.25
N LYS A 490 -33.27 6.71 -5.27
CA LYS A 490 -34.31 7.70 -5.05
C LYS A 490 -35.60 7.02 -4.60
N ASP A 491 -36.51 7.74 -3.99
CA ASP A 491 -37.77 7.16 -3.47
C ASP A 491 -38.55 6.39 -4.55
N GLU A 492 -38.54 6.87 -5.79
CA GLU A 492 -39.21 6.22 -6.91
C GLU A 492 -38.52 4.93 -7.39
N GLU A 493 -37.30 4.69 -6.95
CA GLU A 493 -36.49 3.51 -7.31
C GLU A 493 -36.45 2.46 -6.21
N MET A 494 -37.07 2.71 -5.08
CA MET A 494 -37.07 1.78 -3.95
C MET A 494 -37.64 0.41 -4.36
N GLY A 495 -36.96 -0.66 -3.95
CA GLY A 495 -37.32 -2.03 -4.32
C GLY A 495 -36.92 -2.43 -5.75
N LYS A 496 -36.18 -1.60 -6.48
CA LYS A 496 -35.75 -1.83 -7.88
C LYS A 496 -35.01 -3.15 -8.07
N TYR A 497 -34.28 -3.59 -7.07
CA TYR A 497 -33.48 -4.82 -7.12
C TYR A 497 -34.11 -6.01 -6.42
N ASP A 498 -35.18 -5.83 -5.64
CA ASP A 498 -35.78 -6.88 -4.78
C ASP A 498 -36.32 -8.07 -5.56
N ASN A 499 -36.81 -7.84 -6.76
CA ASN A 499 -37.42 -8.88 -7.61
C ASN A 499 -36.50 -9.36 -8.75
N ARG A 500 -35.19 -9.21 -8.58
CA ARG A 500 -34.18 -9.61 -9.56
C ARG A 500 -33.34 -10.79 -9.02
N PRO A 501 -33.72 -12.04 -9.33
CA PRO A 501 -33.07 -13.22 -8.75
C PRO A 501 -31.57 -13.33 -9.05
N GLU A 502 -31.13 -12.60 -10.07
CA GLU A 502 -29.71 -12.53 -10.46
C GLU A 502 -28.90 -11.52 -9.64
N ILE A 503 -29.53 -10.73 -8.78
CA ILE A 503 -28.90 -9.71 -7.93
C ILE A 503 -29.11 -10.08 -6.49
N ASN A 504 -28.04 -10.23 -5.74
CA ASN A 504 -28.13 -10.24 -4.29
C ASN A 504 -28.24 -8.80 -3.79
N HIS A 505 -29.44 -8.40 -3.41
CA HIS A 505 -29.72 -7.04 -2.95
C HIS A 505 -29.54 -6.95 -1.44
N ILE A 506 -28.65 -6.09 -0.99
CA ILE A 506 -28.37 -5.79 0.43
C ILE A 506 -28.87 -4.37 0.69
N ASP A 507 -29.91 -4.23 1.52
CA ASP A 507 -30.56 -2.95 1.77
C ASP A 507 -30.13 -2.33 3.11
N TYR A 508 -29.41 -1.19 3.01
CA TYR A 508 -28.98 -0.39 4.17
C TYR A 508 -30.00 0.69 4.59
N LYS A 509 -31.22 0.67 4.07
CA LYS A 509 -32.27 1.63 4.45
C LYS A 509 -32.52 1.65 5.96
N GLY A 510 -32.45 0.48 6.60
CA GLY A 510 -32.65 0.33 8.06
C GLY A 510 -31.56 1.00 8.93
N HIS A 511 -30.41 1.34 8.38
CA HIS A 511 -29.34 1.99 9.15
C HIS A 511 -29.70 3.43 9.48
N ALA A 512 -29.34 3.87 10.69
CA ALA A 512 -29.51 5.26 11.07
C ALA A 512 -28.56 6.16 10.24
N PRO A 513 -29.03 7.32 9.76
CA PRO A 513 -28.18 8.25 9.02
C PRO A 513 -26.96 8.68 9.85
N SER A 514 -25.79 8.69 9.22
CA SER A 514 -24.50 9.05 9.84
C SER A 514 -24.10 8.20 11.05
N LYS A 515 -24.76 7.06 11.28
CA LYS A 515 -24.49 6.15 12.39
C LYS A 515 -24.58 4.69 11.92
N MET A 516 -23.58 4.25 11.17
CA MET A 516 -23.52 2.87 10.68
C MET A 516 -23.27 1.86 11.81
N LEU A 517 -22.38 2.19 12.76
CA LEU A 517 -22.06 1.31 13.87
C LEU A 517 -23.14 1.42 14.97
N SER A 518 -23.52 0.27 15.53
CA SER A 518 -24.55 0.16 16.56
C SER A 518 -24.10 -0.80 17.66
N PRO A 519 -24.51 -0.59 18.93
CA PRO A 519 -24.28 -1.54 20.00
C PRO A 519 -24.89 -2.94 19.73
N GLU A 520 -25.92 -3.02 18.91
CA GLU A 520 -26.61 -4.27 18.57
C GLU A 520 -25.68 -5.30 17.93
N TYR A 521 -24.69 -4.87 17.16
CA TYR A 521 -23.73 -5.75 16.51
C TYR A 521 -22.53 -6.12 17.39
N CYS A 522 -22.38 -5.54 18.60
CA CYS A 522 -21.21 -5.76 19.44
C CYS A 522 -20.98 -7.23 19.80
N GLU A 523 -22.03 -7.96 20.14
CA GLU A 523 -21.91 -9.37 20.51
C GLU A 523 -21.52 -10.24 19.32
N GLN A 524 -22.10 -9.99 18.15
CA GLN A 524 -21.73 -10.68 16.92
C GLN A 524 -20.29 -10.36 16.53
N PHE A 525 -19.87 -9.09 16.64
CA PHE A 525 -18.50 -8.65 16.38
C PHE A 525 -17.51 -9.33 17.32
N LYS A 526 -17.77 -9.36 18.62
CA LYS A 526 -16.94 -10.04 19.62
C LYS A 526 -16.74 -11.52 19.28
N GLN A 527 -17.81 -12.20 18.85
CA GLN A 527 -17.72 -13.60 18.42
C GLN A 527 -16.82 -13.78 17.20
N LEU A 528 -16.89 -12.87 16.21
CA LEU A 528 -16.05 -12.92 15.01
C LEU A 528 -14.56 -12.75 15.32
N VAL A 529 -14.22 -11.90 16.28
CA VAL A 529 -12.83 -11.59 16.61
C VAL A 529 -12.30 -12.38 17.82
N ALA A 530 -13.12 -13.20 18.47
CA ALA A 530 -12.73 -13.97 19.64
C ALA A 530 -11.51 -14.89 19.40
N ASP A 531 -11.44 -15.51 18.22
CA ASP A 531 -10.34 -16.42 17.85
C ASP A 531 -9.00 -15.70 17.63
N PHE A 532 -8.99 -14.38 17.51
CA PHE A 532 -7.77 -13.60 17.32
C PHE A 532 -7.06 -13.24 18.62
N ALA A 533 -7.63 -13.61 19.76
CA ALA A 533 -7.08 -13.32 21.10
C ALA A 533 -6.79 -11.82 21.35
N PHE A 534 -7.58 -10.94 20.76
CA PHE A 534 -7.49 -9.50 21.01
C PHE A 534 -8.32 -9.10 22.24
N ASP A 535 -7.73 -8.30 23.13
CA ASP A 535 -8.50 -7.52 24.09
C ASP A 535 -9.13 -6.35 23.36
N ILE A 536 -10.39 -6.48 22.99
CA ILE A 536 -11.14 -5.43 22.30
C ILE A 536 -11.36 -4.27 23.29
N LYS A 537 -10.71 -3.15 23.02
CA LYS A 537 -10.81 -1.92 23.82
C LYS A 537 -12.03 -1.10 23.44
#